data_ee3a0c3bb0792fff299b8d20f36f29dd
#
_entry.id   ee3a0c3bb0792fff299b8d20f36f29dd
#
_cell.length_a   1.000
_cell.length_b   1.000
_cell.length_c   1.000
_cell.angle_alpha   90.00
_cell.angle_beta   90.00
_cell.angle_gamma   90.00
#
_symmetry.space_group_name_H-M   'P 1'
#
loop_
_entity.id
_entity.type
_entity.pdbx_description
1 polymer ?
#
loop_
_entity_poly.entity_id
_entity_poly.type
_entity_poly.pdbx_seq_one_letter_code
_entity_poly.pdbx_strand_id
1 'polypeptide(L)' 'VYKRQVENCVLFRGVKVKKGAVVKNCVLMQDTVVEPNVELDCVVTDKNVKITAGKKLSGTESFPVYVQKNHTV' A
#
# COMPACT_ATOMS: atom_id res chain seq x y z
N VAL A 1 -8.36 13.32 15.50
CA VAL A 1 -7.03 12.70 15.36
C VAL A 1 -7.11 11.50 14.44
N TYR A 2 -6.27 11.46 13.49
CA TYR A 2 -6.18 10.33 12.60
C TYR A 2 -4.79 9.71 12.71
N LYS A 3 -4.71 8.44 12.35
CA LYS A 3 -3.46 7.71 12.39
C LYS A 3 -3.23 7.00 11.07
N ARG A 4 -1.98 6.85 10.73
CA ARG A 4 -1.57 5.90 9.72
C ARG A 4 -0.70 4.88 10.43
N GLN A 5 -0.86 3.62 10.03
CA GLN A 5 -0.09 2.54 10.61
C GLN A 5 0.68 1.82 9.53
N VAL A 6 1.96 1.66 9.75
CA VAL A 6 2.83 0.94 8.84
C VAL A 6 3.58 -0.09 9.66
N GLU A 7 3.35 -1.37 9.39
CA GLU A 7 3.98 -2.45 10.13
C GLU A 7 4.59 -3.46 9.17
N ASN A 8 5.82 -3.84 9.47
CA ASN A 8 6.51 -4.92 8.76
C ASN A 8 6.49 -4.73 7.25
N CYS A 9 6.83 -3.53 6.80
CA CYS A 9 6.78 -3.17 5.39
C CYS A 9 8.13 -2.73 4.89
N VAL A 10 8.33 -2.87 3.58
CA VAL A 10 9.46 -2.28 2.88
C VAL A 10 8.91 -1.17 2.00
N LEU A 11 9.37 0.05 2.24
CA LEU A 11 8.91 1.22 1.50
C LEU A 11 10.08 1.81 0.74
N PHE A 12 9.90 1.96 -0.56
CA PHE A 12 10.93 2.53 -1.42
C PHE A 12 10.79 4.05 -1.47
N ARG A 13 11.71 4.69 -2.19
CA ARG A 13 11.75 6.15 -2.28
C ARG A 13 10.43 6.70 -2.85
N GLY A 14 9.97 7.80 -2.29
CA GLY A 14 8.79 8.49 -2.82
C GLY A 14 7.45 7.87 -2.44
N VAL A 15 7.46 6.82 -1.63
CA VAL A 15 6.21 6.22 -1.16
C VAL A 15 5.52 7.18 -0.20
N LYS A 16 4.22 7.39 -0.40
CA LYS A 16 3.40 8.23 0.47
C LYS A 16 2.27 7.40 1.03
N VAL A 17 2.16 7.38 2.35
CA VAL A 17 1.07 6.73 3.07
C VAL A 17 0.28 7.83 3.75
N LYS A 18 -0.94 8.04 3.32
CA LYS A 18 -1.75 9.16 3.81
C LYS A 18 -2.53 8.77 5.06
N LYS A 19 -3.18 9.77 5.65
CA LYS A 19 -3.82 9.61 6.96
C LYS A 19 -4.91 8.55 6.96
N GLY A 20 -4.97 7.83 8.06
CA GLY A 20 -5.98 6.78 8.22
C GLY A 20 -5.68 5.49 7.49
N ALA A 21 -4.60 5.44 6.72
CA ALA A 21 -4.23 4.23 6.01
C ALA A 21 -3.54 3.24 6.96
N VAL A 22 -3.80 1.97 6.74
CA VAL A 22 -3.16 0.87 7.48
C VAL A 22 -2.46 -0.03 6.46
N VAL A 23 -1.15 -0.18 6.62
CA VAL A 23 -0.32 -0.95 5.69
C VAL A 23 0.48 -1.96 6.49
N LYS A 24 0.27 -3.24 6.23
CA LYS A 24 0.93 -4.31 6.96
C LYS A 24 1.49 -5.35 6.01
N ASN A 25 2.69 -5.81 6.30
CA ASN A 25 3.33 -6.90 5.56
C ASN A 25 3.40 -6.64 4.06
N CYS A 26 3.68 -5.40 3.68
CA CYS A 26 3.65 -4.98 2.27
C CYS A 26 5.04 -4.60 1.78
N VAL A 27 5.20 -4.67 0.47
CA VAL A 27 6.35 -4.09 -0.22
C VAL A 27 5.82 -3.08 -1.21
N LEU A 28 6.14 -1.81 -1.00
CA LEU A 28 5.66 -0.73 -1.85
C LEU A 28 6.86 -0.13 -2.58
N MET A 29 6.83 -0.24 -3.89
CA MET A 29 7.92 0.24 -4.74
C MET A 29 7.87 1.75 -4.91
N GLN A 30 8.81 2.30 -5.65
CA GLN A 30 8.98 3.74 -5.79
C GLN A 30 7.71 4.44 -6.25
N ASP A 31 7.45 5.60 -5.62
CA ASP A 31 6.35 6.49 -5.99
C ASP A 31 4.96 5.88 -5.86
N THR A 32 4.82 4.85 -5.05
CA THR A 32 3.50 4.33 -4.69
C THR A 32 2.82 5.29 -3.74
N VAL A 33 1.55 5.61 -4.01
CA VAL A 33 0.74 6.49 -3.18
C VAL A 33 -0.40 5.68 -2.60
N VAL A 34 -0.50 5.66 -1.28
CA VAL A 34 -1.61 5.05 -0.56
C VAL A 34 -2.49 6.17 -0.04
N GLU A 35 -3.68 6.30 -0.61
CA GLU A 35 -4.60 7.36 -0.27
C GLU A 35 -5.24 7.15 1.11
N PRO A 36 -5.98 8.13 1.65
CA PRO A 36 -6.51 8.01 3.00
C PRO A 36 -7.46 6.83 3.18
N ASN A 37 -7.42 6.25 4.37
CA ASN A 37 -8.32 5.18 4.79
C ASN A 37 -8.22 3.90 3.95
N VAL A 38 -7.07 3.65 3.37
CA VAL A 38 -6.77 2.41 2.64
C VAL A 38 -6.25 1.38 3.63
N GLU A 39 -6.63 0.12 3.46
CA GLU A 39 -6.10 -0.97 4.26
C GLU A 39 -5.42 -1.98 3.35
N LEU A 40 -4.15 -2.22 3.59
CA LEU A 40 -3.36 -3.16 2.83
C LEU A 40 -2.74 -4.20 3.75
N ASP A 41 -2.84 -5.47 3.36
CA ASP A 41 -2.21 -6.57 4.09
C ASP A 41 -1.66 -7.56 3.08
N CYS A 42 -0.37 -7.85 3.16
CA CYS A 42 0.30 -8.75 2.22
C CYS A 42 0.13 -8.30 0.76
N VAL A 43 0.42 -7.04 0.50
CA VAL A 43 0.31 -6.45 -0.83
C VAL A 43 1.69 -6.04 -1.32
N VAL A 44 1.98 -6.34 -2.57
CA VAL A 44 3.21 -5.91 -3.23
C VAL A 44 2.80 -5.00 -4.38
N THR A 45 3.30 -3.77 -4.39
CA THR A 45 3.07 -2.86 -5.50
C THR A 45 4.35 -2.65 -6.28
N ASP A 46 4.23 -2.48 -7.58
CA ASP A 46 5.31 -2.06 -8.43
C ASP A 46 5.41 -0.53 -8.41
N LYS A 47 6.21 0.04 -9.27
CA LYS A 47 6.47 1.48 -9.28
C LYS A 47 5.27 2.29 -9.74
N ASN A 48 5.13 3.47 -9.17
CA ASN A 48 4.14 4.45 -9.60
C ASN A 48 2.71 3.91 -9.56
N VAL A 49 2.37 3.25 -8.46
CA VAL A 49 1.04 2.71 -8.23
C VAL A 49 0.28 3.67 -7.31
N LYS A 50 -1.00 3.85 -7.60
CA LYS A 50 -1.89 4.65 -6.76
C LYS A 50 -3.03 3.78 -6.29
N ILE A 51 -3.25 3.75 -4.98
CA ILE A 51 -4.35 3.03 -4.38
C ILE A 51 -5.33 4.06 -3.86
N THR A 52 -6.52 4.09 -4.47
CA THR A 52 -7.51 5.13 -4.17
C THR A 52 -8.13 4.97 -2.80
N ALA A 53 -8.65 6.07 -2.26
CA ALA A 53 -9.12 6.13 -0.87
C ALA A 53 -10.18 5.07 -0.57
N GLY A 54 -10.10 4.53 0.65
CA GLY A 54 -11.10 3.59 1.16
C GLY A 54 -10.96 2.16 0.65
N LYS A 55 -9.97 1.86 -0.16
CA LYS A 55 -9.78 0.49 -0.68
C LYS A 55 -9.22 -0.42 0.39
N LYS A 56 -9.60 -1.69 0.29
CA LYS A 56 -9.07 -2.72 1.17
C LYS A 56 -8.57 -3.86 0.31
N LEU A 57 -7.27 -4.13 0.41
CA LEU A 57 -6.64 -5.22 -0.33
C LEU A 57 -5.96 -6.13 0.67
N SER A 58 -6.25 -7.41 0.59
CA SER A 58 -5.69 -8.38 1.52
C SER A 58 -5.28 -9.63 0.78
N GLY A 59 -4.03 -10.02 0.97
CA GLY A 59 -3.50 -11.28 0.48
C GLY A 59 -3.04 -12.15 1.63
N THR A 60 -2.26 -13.17 1.32
CA THR A 60 -1.62 -14.01 2.32
C THR A 60 -0.12 -14.07 2.03
N GLU A 61 0.65 -14.58 2.97
CA GLU A 61 2.10 -14.71 2.75
C GLU A 61 2.42 -15.54 1.51
N SER A 62 1.63 -16.58 1.26
CA SER A 62 1.86 -17.46 0.11
C SER A 62 1.34 -16.87 -1.20
N PHE A 63 0.32 -16.03 -1.11
CA PHE A 63 -0.32 -15.42 -2.28
C PHE A 63 -0.59 -13.94 -2.02
N PRO A 64 0.44 -13.10 -2.04
CA PRO A 64 0.23 -11.67 -1.86
C PRO A 64 -0.51 -11.08 -3.06
N VAL A 65 -1.22 -10.00 -2.82
CA VAL A 65 -1.83 -9.24 -3.90
C VAL A 65 -0.72 -8.45 -4.60
N TYR A 66 -0.62 -8.58 -5.90
CA TYR A 66 0.38 -7.87 -6.68
C TYR A 66 -0.30 -6.81 -7.57
N VAL A 67 0.18 -5.58 -7.48
CA VAL A 67 -0.34 -4.48 -8.30
C VAL A 67 0.75 -4.05 -9.26
N GLN A 68 0.45 -4.10 -10.54
CA GLN A 68 1.39 -3.81 -11.59
C GLN A 68 1.75 -2.33 -11.68
N LYS A 69 2.90 -2.06 -12.27
CA LYS A 69 3.43 -0.72 -12.45
C LYS A 69 2.43 0.20 -13.18
N ASN A 70 2.37 1.44 -12.73
CA ASN A 70 1.53 2.50 -13.33
C ASN A 70 0.03 2.23 -13.24
N HIS A 71 -0.40 1.37 -12.33
CA HIS A 71 -1.82 1.10 -12.12
C HIS A 71 -2.41 2.00 -11.05
N THR A 72 -3.68 2.30 -11.24
CA THR A 72 -4.51 2.94 -10.21
C THR A 72 -5.60 1.94 -9.82
N VAL A 73 -5.67 1.65 -8.55
CA VAL A 73 -6.62 0.66 -8.03
C VAL A 73 -7.76 1.34 -7.31
#